data_8c5f33e1a2fbfa107c5f8fbc530f8200
#
_entry.id   8c5f33e1a2fbfa107c5f8fbc530f8200
#
_cell.length_a   1.000
_cell.length_b   1.000
_cell.length_c   1.000
_cell.angle_alpha   90.00
_cell.angle_beta   90.00
_cell.angle_gamma   90.00
#
_symmetry.space_group_name_H-M   'P 1'
#
loop_
_entity.id
_entity.type
_entity.pdbx_description
1 polymer ?
#
loop_
_entity_poly.entity_id
_entity_poly.type
_entity_poly.pdbx_seq_one_letter_code
_entity_poly.pdbx_strand_id
1 'polypeptide(L)'
;MRIAITGTPGTGKTTCSKSITGRCEILHLNDIIKEKKLYQGFDEGRQTLIADIEAIEKELDGKDNIVIDSHISHLLNVDKVIVLRCHPEELKKRLEKRAYSEEIDIKKSIEENTRAEALDIILVESIEIHGENKVYEIDGTGKTPEGIVQEIEAAIAGDRDPKVGLVSFIEHLFEESG
;
A
#
# COMPACT_ATOMS: atom_id res chain seq x y z
N MET A 1 17.68 3.07 -7.92
CA MET A 1 16.34 3.66 -7.67
C MET A 1 15.54 2.73 -6.78
N ARG A 2 14.96 3.26 -5.71
CA ARG A 2 14.05 2.55 -4.80
C ARG A 2 12.63 3.03 -5.06
N ILE A 3 11.68 2.12 -5.18
CA ILE A 3 10.27 2.45 -5.46
C ILE A 3 9.39 1.76 -4.42
N ALA A 4 8.53 2.52 -3.75
CA ALA A 4 7.49 1.97 -2.88
C ALA A 4 6.21 1.71 -3.68
N ILE A 5 5.63 0.52 -3.53
CA ILE A 5 4.23 0.25 -3.87
C ILE A 5 3.48 0.11 -2.56
N THR A 6 2.63 1.09 -2.27
CA THR A 6 1.89 1.20 -1.02
C THR A 6 0.37 1.33 -1.26
N GLY A 7 -0.39 1.46 -0.19
CA GLY A 7 -1.85 1.57 -0.20
C GLY A 7 -2.46 0.70 0.90
N THR A 8 -3.71 0.91 1.21
CA THR A 8 -4.44 0.19 2.25
C THR A 8 -4.41 -1.33 2.03
N PRO A 9 -4.36 -2.17 3.08
CA PRO A 9 -4.49 -3.61 2.95
C PRO A 9 -5.73 -3.99 2.12
N GLY A 10 -5.55 -4.85 1.10
CA GLY A 10 -6.66 -5.25 0.21
C GLY A 10 -6.72 -4.54 -1.14
N THR A 11 -5.99 -3.43 -1.36
CA THR A 11 -6.00 -2.68 -2.63
C THR A 11 -5.37 -3.43 -3.82
N GLY A 12 -4.68 -4.56 -3.58
CA GLY A 12 -4.13 -5.40 -4.65
C GLY A 12 -2.61 -5.32 -4.84
N LYS A 13 -1.88 -4.62 -3.97
CA LYS A 13 -0.42 -4.44 -4.05
C LYS A 13 0.34 -5.71 -4.41
N THR A 14 0.24 -6.73 -3.58
CA THR A 14 0.98 -7.99 -3.75
C THR A 14 0.56 -8.78 -4.98
N THR A 15 -0.68 -8.64 -5.42
CA THR A 15 -1.13 -9.26 -6.67
C THR A 15 -0.46 -8.58 -7.87
N CYS A 16 -0.43 -7.25 -7.86
CA CYS A 16 0.18 -6.46 -8.93
C CYS A 16 1.70 -6.57 -8.91
N SER A 17 2.35 -6.46 -7.73
CA SER A 17 3.81 -6.50 -7.62
C SER A 17 4.41 -7.82 -8.15
N LYS A 18 3.73 -8.95 -7.92
CA LYS A 18 4.13 -10.27 -8.47
C LYS A 18 4.07 -10.36 -10.00
N SER A 19 3.30 -9.50 -10.64
CA SER A 19 3.09 -9.50 -12.09
C SER A 19 3.91 -8.44 -12.83
N ILE A 20 4.68 -7.64 -12.11
CA ILE A 20 5.57 -6.64 -12.71
C ILE A 20 6.68 -7.37 -13.46
N THR A 21 6.80 -7.06 -14.76
CA THR A 21 7.80 -7.64 -15.67
C THR A 21 8.92 -6.62 -15.89
N GLY A 22 9.82 -6.47 -14.97
CA GLY A 22 10.88 -5.47 -15.08
C GLY A 22 12.25 -5.99 -14.63
N ARG A 23 13.26 -5.12 -14.72
CA ARG A 23 14.62 -5.40 -14.22
C ARG A 23 14.78 -5.10 -12.73
N CYS A 24 13.70 -4.69 -12.05
CA CYS A 24 13.73 -4.39 -10.61
C CYS A 24 13.50 -5.66 -9.79
N GLU A 25 14.26 -5.82 -8.72
CA GLU A 25 13.99 -6.84 -7.71
C GLU A 25 12.74 -6.45 -6.91
N ILE A 26 11.80 -7.37 -6.74
CA ILE A 26 10.59 -7.15 -5.94
C ILE A 26 10.83 -7.65 -4.52
N LEU A 27 10.72 -6.75 -3.55
CA LEU A 27 10.86 -7.05 -2.14
C LEU A 27 9.49 -6.99 -1.44
N HIS A 28 9.01 -8.13 -0.96
CA HIS A 28 7.84 -8.19 -0.09
C HIS A 28 8.26 -7.87 1.35
N LEU A 29 8.11 -6.60 1.74
CA LEU A 29 8.65 -6.09 3.00
C LEU A 29 8.14 -6.83 4.24
N ASN A 30 6.87 -7.25 4.23
CA ASN A 30 6.30 -7.98 5.35
C ASN A 30 7.00 -9.33 5.62
N ASP A 31 7.50 -9.99 4.58
CA ASP A 31 8.24 -11.25 4.71
C ASP A 31 9.63 -10.97 5.29
N ILE A 32 10.31 -9.93 4.81
CA ILE A 32 11.61 -9.49 5.32
C ILE A 32 11.52 -9.10 6.80
N ILE A 33 10.48 -8.32 7.19
CA ILE A 33 10.26 -7.92 8.58
C ILE A 33 10.12 -9.14 9.50
N LYS A 34 9.37 -10.15 9.10
CA LYS A 34 9.17 -11.37 9.88
C LYS A 34 10.42 -12.22 9.94
N GLU A 35 11.07 -12.47 8.80
CA GLU A 35 12.25 -13.32 8.67
C GLU A 35 13.44 -12.76 9.47
N LYS A 36 13.67 -11.44 9.35
CA LYS A 36 14.80 -10.76 9.98
C LYS A 36 14.45 -10.12 11.33
N LYS A 37 13.21 -10.28 11.79
CA LYS A 37 12.72 -9.74 13.07
C LYS A 37 12.90 -8.23 13.19
N LEU A 38 12.60 -7.49 12.11
CA LEU A 38 12.72 -6.04 12.03
C LEU A 38 11.44 -5.36 12.59
N TYR A 39 11.14 -5.61 13.86
CA TYR A 39 9.99 -5.05 14.57
C TYR A 39 10.34 -4.75 16.02
N GLN A 40 9.72 -3.72 16.59
CA GLN A 40 9.95 -3.25 17.96
C GLN A 40 8.97 -3.86 18.95
N GLY A 41 7.85 -4.43 18.49
CA GLY A 41 6.81 -4.98 19.35
C GLY A 41 5.65 -5.59 18.57
N PHE A 42 4.61 -5.91 19.31
CA PHE A 42 3.37 -6.46 18.78
C PHE A 42 2.19 -5.62 19.29
N ASP A 43 1.35 -5.15 18.39
CA ASP A 43 0.10 -4.46 18.72
C ASP A 43 -1.00 -5.51 18.93
N GLU A 44 -1.36 -5.74 20.21
CA GLU A 44 -2.38 -6.72 20.58
C GLU A 44 -3.77 -6.35 20.06
N GLY A 45 -4.07 -5.04 19.96
CA GLY A 45 -5.36 -4.54 19.49
C GLY A 45 -5.57 -4.76 17.99
N ARG A 46 -4.51 -4.70 17.21
CA ARG A 46 -4.53 -4.90 15.74
C ARG A 46 -3.97 -6.24 15.31
N GLN A 47 -3.49 -7.06 16.25
CA GLN A 47 -2.85 -8.36 15.97
C GLN A 47 -1.74 -8.26 14.91
N THR A 48 -0.90 -7.21 15.00
CA THR A 48 0.14 -6.93 14.00
C THR A 48 1.48 -6.57 14.63
N LEU A 49 2.57 -6.82 13.89
CA LEU A 49 3.92 -6.42 14.30
C LEU A 49 4.09 -4.92 14.09
N ILE A 50 4.72 -4.26 15.08
CA ILE A 50 5.12 -2.84 14.98
C ILE A 50 6.48 -2.80 14.30
N ALA A 51 6.52 -2.43 13.03
CA ALA A 51 7.74 -2.39 12.23
C ALA A 51 8.78 -1.39 12.79
N ASP A 52 10.05 -1.79 12.75
CA ASP A 52 11.19 -0.93 13.08
C ASP A 52 11.73 -0.32 11.78
N ILE A 53 11.29 0.89 11.46
CA ILE A 53 11.63 1.59 10.21
C ILE A 53 13.14 1.81 10.10
N GLU A 54 13.82 2.15 11.20
CA GLU A 54 15.28 2.37 11.18
C GLU A 54 16.04 1.07 10.90
N ALA A 55 15.61 -0.04 11.49
CA ALA A 55 16.21 -1.35 11.23
C ALA A 55 15.96 -1.82 9.79
N ILE A 56 14.75 -1.53 9.25
CA ILE A 56 14.41 -1.82 7.84
C ILE A 56 15.31 -1.00 6.90
N GLU A 57 15.50 0.29 7.14
CA GLU A 57 16.37 1.14 6.31
C GLU A 57 17.81 0.62 6.30
N LYS A 58 18.33 0.19 7.46
CA LYS A 58 19.67 -0.43 7.56
C LYS A 58 19.76 -1.73 6.75
N GLU A 59 18.71 -2.55 6.79
CA GLU A 59 18.65 -3.80 6.02
C GLU A 59 18.63 -3.55 4.51
N LEU A 60 18.01 -2.45 4.09
CA LEU A 60 17.93 -2.05 2.71
C LEU A 60 19.11 -1.19 2.25
N ASP A 61 20.07 -0.91 3.14
CA ASP A 61 21.25 -0.10 2.79
C ASP A 61 22.06 -0.73 1.65
N GLY A 62 22.49 0.08 0.70
CA GLY A 62 23.19 -0.35 -0.50
C GLY A 62 22.33 -1.08 -1.54
N LYS A 63 21.05 -1.40 -1.26
CA LYS A 63 20.13 -1.96 -2.25
C LYS A 63 19.63 -0.87 -3.17
N ASP A 64 19.72 -1.11 -4.46
CA ASP A 64 19.24 -0.22 -5.53
C ASP A 64 18.47 -1.02 -6.57
N ASN A 65 17.70 -0.34 -7.39
CA ASN A 65 16.85 -0.92 -8.43
C ASN A 65 15.84 -1.96 -7.88
N ILE A 66 15.18 -1.58 -6.78
CA ILE A 66 14.23 -2.41 -6.04
C ILE A 66 12.83 -1.77 -6.02
N VAL A 67 11.82 -2.63 -6.00
CA VAL A 67 10.42 -2.29 -5.72
C VAL A 67 10.04 -2.90 -4.38
N ILE A 68 9.55 -2.10 -3.45
CA ILE A 68 9.21 -2.50 -2.08
C ILE A 68 7.69 -2.53 -1.94
N ASP A 69 7.12 -3.72 -1.83
CA ASP A 69 5.69 -3.95 -1.66
C ASP A 69 5.33 -4.06 -0.18
N SER A 70 4.62 -3.06 0.35
CA SER A 70 4.00 -3.09 1.67
C SER A 70 3.04 -1.92 1.86
N HIS A 71 2.10 -2.04 2.81
CA HIS A 71 1.25 -0.92 3.23
C HIS A 71 2.01 0.18 4.01
N ILE A 72 3.25 -0.09 4.44
CA ILE A 72 4.12 0.88 5.13
C ILE A 72 5.36 1.27 4.30
N SER A 73 5.47 0.81 3.05
CA SER A 73 6.66 1.08 2.24
C SER A 73 6.88 2.56 1.92
N HIS A 74 5.83 3.38 1.97
CA HIS A 74 5.93 4.84 1.84
C HIS A 74 6.63 5.52 3.02
N LEU A 75 6.79 4.85 4.16
CA LEU A 75 7.54 5.38 5.30
C LEU A 75 9.06 5.28 5.11
N LEU A 76 9.50 4.57 4.08
CA LEU A 76 10.92 4.38 3.76
C LEU A 76 11.45 5.48 2.85
N ASN A 77 12.78 5.68 2.87
CA ASN A 77 13.45 6.59 1.96
C ASN A 77 13.49 6.00 0.54
N VAL A 78 12.62 6.52 -0.33
CA VAL A 78 12.43 6.04 -1.70
C VAL A 78 12.40 7.18 -2.72
N ASP A 79 12.70 6.85 -3.98
CA ASP A 79 12.71 7.81 -5.08
C ASP A 79 11.32 8.06 -5.65
N LYS A 80 10.45 7.03 -5.62
CA LYS A 80 9.06 7.09 -6.10
C LYS A 80 8.14 6.35 -5.15
N VAL A 81 6.93 6.86 -4.96
CA VAL A 81 5.86 6.21 -4.20
C VAL A 81 4.67 5.99 -5.11
N ILE A 82 4.27 4.75 -5.30
CA ILE A 82 3.08 4.36 -6.04
C ILE A 82 2.00 3.97 -5.04
N VAL A 83 0.96 4.78 -4.91
CA VAL A 83 -0.16 4.56 -3.98
C VAL A 83 -1.32 3.91 -4.73
N LEU A 84 -1.63 2.66 -4.41
CA LEU A 84 -2.79 1.98 -4.97
C LEU A 84 -4.03 2.30 -4.15
N ARG A 85 -5.05 2.82 -4.84
CA ARG A 85 -6.34 3.17 -4.29
C ARG A 85 -7.41 2.15 -4.70
N CYS A 86 -8.46 2.05 -3.90
CA CYS A 86 -9.61 1.21 -4.20
C CYS A 86 -10.84 1.78 -3.50
N HIS A 87 -11.96 1.88 -4.21
CA HIS A 87 -13.22 2.34 -3.60
C HIS A 87 -13.53 1.52 -2.33
N PRO A 88 -13.88 2.17 -1.20
CA PRO A 88 -14.06 1.51 0.09
C PRO A 88 -15.01 0.32 0.06
N GLU A 89 -16.12 0.40 -0.67
CA GLU A 89 -17.05 -0.72 -0.84
C GLU A 89 -16.43 -1.95 -1.53
N GLU A 90 -15.62 -1.70 -2.55
CA GLU A 90 -14.93 -2.78 -3.24
C GLU A 90 -13.82 -3.36 -2.35
N LEU A 91 -13.11 -2.50 -1.63
CA LEU A 91 -12.11 -2.89 -0.67
C LEU A 91 -12.70 -3.78 0.43
N LYS A 92 -13.85 -3.39 1.00
CA LYS A 92 -14.59 -4.17 1.99
C LYS A 92 -14.92 -5.57 1.48
N LYS A 93 -15.52 -5.66 0.29
CA LYS A 93 -15.84 -6.96 -0.36
C LYS A 93 -14.59 -7.83 -0.58
N ARG A 94 -13.46 -7.23 -0.97
CA ARG A 94 -12.18 -7.94 -1.15
C ARG A 94 -11.63 -8.48 0.18
N LEU A 95 -11.72 -7.69 1.26
CA LEU A 95 -11.26 -8.07 2.60
C LEU A 95 -12.16 -9.15 3.21
N GLU A 96 -13.48 -9.01 3.12
CA GLU A 96 -14.45 -10.02 3.57
C GLU A 96 -14.23 -11.38 2.87
N LYS A 97 -13.98 -11.37 1.56
CA LYS A 97 -13.71 -12.60 0.79
C LYS A 97 -12.40 -13.30 1.22
N ARG A 98 -11.44 -12.55 1.78
CA ARG A 98 -10.17 -13.10 2.29
C ARG A 98 -10.27 -13.56 3.73
N ALA A 99 -11.24 -13.06 4.47
CA ALA A 99 -11.47 -13.44 5.85
C ALA A 99 -12.04 -14.86 5.90
N TYR A 100 -11.30 -15.78 6.55
CA TYR A 100 -11.73 -17.19 6.70
C TYR A 100 -12.61 -17.41 7.93
N SER A 101 -12.83 -16.37 8.75
CA SER A 101 -13.63 -16.47 9.97
C SER A 101 -14.47 -15.21 10.19
N GLU A 102 -15.58 -15.38 10.95
CA GLU A 102 -16.45 -14.27 11.35
C GLU A 102 -16.03 -13.65 12.70
N GLU A 103 -14.76 -13.76 13.07
CA GLU A 103 -14.27 -13.21 14.31
C GLU A 103 -14.42 -11.67 14.38
N ILE A 104 -14.76 -11.16 15.56
CA ILE A 104 -15.00 -9.73 15.80
C ILE A 104 -13.79 -8.89 15.41
N ASP A 105 -12.59 -9.37 15.69
CA ASP A 105 -11.35 -8.67 15.37
C ASP A 105 -11.11 -8.50 13.87
N ILE A 106 -11.57 -9.46 13.05
CA ILE A 106 -11.50 -9.37 11.60
C ILE A 106 -12.45 -8.30 11.07
N LYS A 107 -13.69 -8.25 11.56
CA LYS A 107 -14.67 -7.23 11.16
C LYS A 107 -14.16 -5.83 11.51
N LYS A 108 -13.64 -5.66 12.71
CA LYS A 108 -13.03 -4.39 13.14
C LYS A 108 -11.87 -3.98 12.24
N SER A 109 -10.98 -4.90 11.89
CA SER A 109 -9.87 -4.65 10.97
C SER A 109 -10.35 -4.25 9.56
N ILE A 110 -11.43 -4.85 9.06
CA ILE A 110 -12.03 -4.49 7.78
C ILE A 110 -12.57 -3.06 7.82
N GLU A 111 -13.32 -2.70 8.88
CA GLU A 111 -13.86 -1.35 9.07
C GLU A 111 -12.74 -0.31 9.19
N GLU A 112 -11.69 -0.58 9.98
CA GLU A 112 -10.54 0.31 10.12
C GLU A 112 -9.84 0.55 8.77
N ASN A 113 -9.59 -0.50 8.00
CA ASN A 113 -8.95 -0.38 6.69
C ASN A 113 -9.84 0.37 5.69
N THR A 114 -11.14 0.06 5.65
CA THR A 114 -12.10 0.74 4.77
C THR A 114 -12.18 2.23 5.09
N ARG A 115 -12.21 2.57 6.37
CA ARG A 115 -12.22 3.97 6.83
C ARG A 115 -10.88 4.68 6.54
N ALA A 116 -9.76 4.02 6.72
CA ALA A 116 -8.45 4.57 6.40
C ALA A 116 -8.31 4.89 4.92
N GLU A 117 -8.86 4.04 4.04
CA GLU A 117 -8.90 4.27 2.59
C GLU A 117 -9.79 5.46 2.23
N ALA A 118 -10.98 5.57 2.85
CA ALA A 118 -11.88 6.69 2.63
C ALA A 118 -11.31 8.05 3.09
N LEU A 119 -10.45 8.03 4.10
CA LEU A 119 -9.74 9.20 4.64
C LEU A 119 -8.40 9.51 3.94
N ASP A 120 -8.07 8.81 2.87
CA ASP A 120 -6.84 9.00 2.09
C ASP A 120 -5.52 8.90 2.92
N ILE A 121 -5.54 8.18 4.08
CA ILE A 121 -4.45 8.24 5.07
C ILE A 121 -3.09 7.97 4.44
N ILE A 122 -2.91 6.86 3.72
CA ILE A 122 -1.63 6.50 3.11
C ILE A 122 -1.22 7.47 2.00
N LEU A 123 -2.18 8.02 1.25
CA LEU A 123 -1.90 9.03 0.23
C LEU A 123 -1.38 10.32 0.86
N VAL A 124 -2.06 10.80 1.91
CA VAL A 124 -1.67 12.02 2.65
C VAL A 124 -0.29 11.85 3.27
N GLU A 125 -0.04 10.75 4.00
CA GLU A 125 1.28 10.45 4.57
C GLU A 125 2.37 10.39 3.50
N SER A 126 2.08 9.77 2.34
CA SER A 126 3.02 9.69 1.22
C SER A 126 3.39 11.07 0.68
N ILE A 127 2.41 11.97 0.56
CA ILE A 127 2.62 13.35 0.09
C ILE A 127 3.42 14.15 1.13
N GLU A 128 3.09 14.03 2.42
CA GLU A 128 3.79 14.72 3.50
C GLU A 128 5.26 14.32 3.60
N ILE A 129 5.58 13.04 3.41
CA ILE A 129 6.95 12.52 3.53
C ILE A 129 7.78 12.80 2.27
N HIS A 130 7.21 12.63 1.08
CA HIS A 130 7.98 12.62 -0.18
C HIS A 130 7.72 13.81 -1.10
N GLY A 131 6.63 14.56 -0.88
CA GLY A 131 6.15 15.60 -1.79
C GLY A 131 5.38 15.02 -2.99
N GLU A 132 4.45 15.80 -3.52
CA GLU A 132 3.58 15.39 -4.64
C GLU A 132 4.35 14.97 -5.90
N ASN A 133 5.52 15.56 -6.14
CA ASN A 133 6.36 15.30 -7.30
C ASN A 133 7.00 13.90 -7.33
N LYS A 134 6.85 13.12 -6.27
CA LYS A 134 7.32 11.73 -6.18
C LYS A 134 6.19 10.72 -6.02
N VAL A 135 4.94 11.19 -5.84
CA VAL A 135 3.79 10.33 -5.54
C VAL A 135 2.92 10.11 -6.79
N TYR A 136 2.65 8.84 -7.09
CA TYR A 136 1.84 8.36 -8.20
C TYR A 136 0.61 7.67 -7.64
N GLU A 137 -0.54 8.33 -7.66
CA GLU A 137 -1.80 7.72 -7.29
C GLU A 137 -2.34 6.89 -8.45
N ILE A 138 -2.77 5.65 -8.16
CA ILE A 138 -3.39 4.74 -9.14
C ILE A 138 -4.68 4.22 -8.54
N ASP A 139 -5.81 4.62 -9.12
CA ASP A 139 -7.11 4.05 -8.76
C ASP A 139 -7.29 2.68 -9.43
N GLY A 140 -7.38 1.66 -8.61
CA GLY A 140 -7.61 0.28 -9.03
C GLY A 140 -9.07 -0.16 -8.98
N THR A 141 -10.01 0.77 -8.70
CA THR A 141 -11.44 0.46 -8.62
C THR A 141 -11.95 -0.05 -9.97
N GLY A 142 -12.55 -1.23 -9.97
CA GLY A 142 -13.10 -1.86 -11.18
C GLY A 142 -12.08 -2.24 -12.23
N LYS A 143 -10.78 -2.05 -12.01
CA LYS A 143 -9.74 -2.42 -12.97
C LYS A 143 -9.27 -3.86 -12.76
N THR A 144 -8.80 -4.47 -13.86
CA THR A 144 -8.13 -5.76 -13.80
C THR A 144 -6.71 -5.60 -13.25
N PRO A 145 -6.13 -6.65 -12.63
CA PRO A 145 -4.75 -6.60 -12.17
C PRO A 145 -3.76 -6.20 -13.28
N GLU A 146 -3.96 -6.69 -14.49
CA GLU A 146 -3.12 -6.38 -15.66
C GLU A 146 -3.15 -4.89 -16.02
N GLY A 147 -4.33 -4.27 -15.95
CA GLY A 147 -4.48 -2.82 -16.19
C GLY A 147 -3.77 -1.99 -15.14
N ILE A 148 -3.83 -2.40 -13.87
CA ILE A 148 -3.11 -1.73 -12.78
C ILE A 148 -1.60 -1.91 -12.95
N VAL A 149 -1.13 -3.11 -13.32
CA VAL A 149 0.30 -3.40 -13.56
C VAL A 149 0.86 -2.51 -14.66
N GLN A 150 0.13 -2.31 -15.76
CA GLN A 150 0.55 -1.40 -16.84
C GLN A 150 0.77 0.02 -16.35
N GLU A 151 -0.13 0.55 -15.49
CA GLU A 151 0.03 1.88 -14.91
C GLU A 151 1.23 1.95 -13.95
N ILE A 152 1.46 0.89 -13.15
CA ILE A 152 2.63 0.78 -12.27
C ILE A 152 3.92 0.77 -13.09
N GLU A 153 4.00 -0.06 -14.14
CA GLU A 153 5.17 -0.17 -15.01
C GLU A 153 5.47 1.16 -15.72
N ALA A 154 4.44 1.88 -16.18
CA ALA A 154 4.60 3.20 -16.74
C ALA A 154 5.17 4.23 -15.73
N ALA A 155 4.72 4.18 -14.47
CA ALA A 155 5.27 5.01 -13.41
C ALA A 155 6.72 4.65 -13.08
N ILE A 156 7.06 3.36 -13.04
CA ILE A 156 8.43 2.87 -12.83
C ILE A 156 9.35 3.34 -13.95
N ALA A 157 8.94 3.18 -15.20
CA ALA A 157 9.71 3.54 -16.40
C ALA A 157 9.88 5.06 -16.56
N GLY A 158 9.01 5.87 -15.95
CA GLY A 158 9.00 7.32 -16.13
C GLY A 158 8.15 7.78 -17.33
N ASP A 159 7.32 6.90 -17.86
CA ASP A 159 6.37 7.17 -18.95
C ASP A 159 5.06 7.79 -18.44
N ARG A 160 4.93 7.92 -17.13
CA ARG A 160 3.80 8.57 -16.43
C ARG A 160 4.34 9.60 -15.45
N ASP A 161 3.75 10.78 -15.44
CA ASP A 161 4.09 11.82 -14.47
C ASP A 161 3.47 11.54 -13.08
N PRO A 162 4.10 11.99 -11.99
CA PRO A 162 3.50 12.00 -10.65
C PRO A 162 2.17 12.75 -10.70
N LYS A 163 1.16 12.17 -10.07
CA LYS A 163 -0.17 12.79 -9.98
C LYS A 163 -0.90 12.27 -8.76
N VAL A 164 -1.53 13.17 -8.02
CA VAL A 164 -2.33 12.90 -6.82
C VAL A 164 -3.69 13.58 -6.91
N GLY A 165 -4.64 13.21 -6.04
CA GLY A 165 -6.00 13.75 -6.03
C GLY A 165 -6.83 13.26 -7.22
N LEU A 166 -6.61 12.02 -7.68
CA LEU A 166 -7.37 11.44 -8.79
C LEU A 166 -8.76 11.00 -8.34
N VAL A 167 -8.89 10.54 -7.11
CA VAL A 167 -10.14 10.09 -6.49
C VAL A 167 -10.24 10.60 -5.07
N SER A 168 -11.49 10.81 -4.61
CA SER A 168 -11.81 11.08 -3.20
C SER A 168 -12.96 10.18 -2.80
N PHE A 169 -12.80 9.49 -1.70
CA PHE A 169 -13.81 8.55 -1.18
C PHE A 169 -14.43 9.04 0.13
N ILE A 170 -14.20 10.29 0.52
CA ILE A 170 -14.64 10.84 1.81
C ILE A 170 -16.17 10.81 1.98
N GLU A 171 -16.92 10.90 0.88
CA GLU A 171 -18.39 10.84 0.92
C GLU A 171 -18.90 9.50 1.46
N HIS A 172 -18.15 8.41 1.24
CA HIS A 172 -18.50 7.09 1.75
C HIS A 172 -18.66 7.04 3.28
N LEU A 173 -17.93 7.89 4.02
CA LEU A 173 -18.04 7.96 5.49
C LEU A 173 -19.38 8.51 5.98
N PHE A 174 -20.07 9.28 5.13
CA PHE A 174 -21.36 9.87 5.46
C PHE A 174 -22.54 8.96 5.09
N GLU A 175 -22.33 8.08 4.09
CA GLU A 175 -23.36 7.12 3.65
C GLU A 175 -23.55 5.97 4.66
N GLU A 176 -22.49 5.55 5.37
CA GLU A 176 -22.58 4.51 6.42
C GLU A 176 -23.27 5.01 7.71
N SER A 177 -23.50 6.32 7.85
CA SER A 177 -24.06 6.93 9.07
C SER A 177 -25.58 7.18 9.00
N GLY A 178 -26.25 6.83 7.91
CA GLY A 178 -27.70 6.98 7.65
C GLY A 178 -28.40 5.64 7.61
#